data_851170f99a658a5282c956815f045fb2
#
_entry.id   851170f99a658a5282c956815f045fb2
#
_cell.length_a   1.000
_cell.length_b   1.000
_cell.length_c   1.000
_cell.angle_alpha   90.00
_cell.angle_beta   90.00
_cell.angle_gamma   90.00
#
_symmetry.space_group_name_H-M   'P 1'
#
loop_
_entity.id
_entity.type
_entity.pdbx_description
1 polymer ?
#
loop_
_entity_poly.entity_id
_entity_poly.type
_entity_poly.pdbx_seq_one_letter_code
_entity_poly.pdbx_strand_id
1 'polypeptide(L)' 'MIVEVFKTNVVEVELSELLIQQLEDQFPDSLINFDMEDCDKILRVEAATIAPEKIIQILNSNGYSCEVLT' A
#
# COMPACT_ATOMS: atom_id res chain seq x y z
N MET A 1 8.04 15.72 1.41
CA MET A 1 7.53 14.38 1.55
C MET A 1 6.62 14.05 0.38
N ILE A 2 6.75 12.85 -0.16
CA ILE A 2 5.98 12.42 -1.32
C ILE A 2 4.82 11.56 -0.83
N VAL A 3 3.63 11.73 -1.44
CA VAL A 3 2.48 10.90 -1.16
C VAL A 3 2.10 10.17 -2.45
N GLU A 4 2.03 8.84 -2.38
CA GLU A 4 1.51 8.01 -3.46
C GLU A 4 0.27 7.28 -2.99
N VAL A 5 -0.70 7.20 -3.87
CA VAL A 5 -1.98 6.56 -3.60
C VAL A 5 -2.17 5.42 -4.60
N PHE A 6 -2.57 4.26 -4.09
CA PHE A 6 -2.72 3.05 -4.90
C PHE A 6 -4.13 2.50 -4.74
N LYS A 7 -4.69 2.05 -5.85
CA LYS A 7 -5.94 1.30 -5.85
C LYS A 7 -5.61 -0.18 -5.69
N THR A 8 -6.29 -0.85 -4.75
CA THR A 8 -6.06 -2.27 -4.47
C THR A 8 -7.38 -3.03 -4.42
N ASN A 9 -7.28 -4.34 -4.23
CA ASN A 9 -8.45 -5.20 -3.98
C ASN A 9 -8.39 -5.86 -2.61
N VAL A 10 -7.69 -5.25 -1.66
CA VAL A 10 -7.61 -5.76 -0.29
C VAL A 10 -8.91 -5.41 0.43
N VAL A 11 -9.66 -6.41 0.85
CA VAL A 11 -10.99 -6.21 1.44
C VAL A 11 -11.06 -6.57 2.92
N GLU A 12 -10.06 -7.26 3.46
CA GLU A 12 -10.04 -7.69 4.86
C GLU A 12 -9.08 -6.84 5.68
N VAL A 13 -9.57 -6.31 6.81
CA VAL A 13 -8.77 -5.45 7.68
C VAL A 13 -7.53 -6.17 8.19
N GLU A 14 -7.68 -7.44 8.58
CA GLU A 14 -6.56 -8.23 9.10
C GLU A 14 -5.44 -8.36 8.08
N LEU A 15 -5.80 -8.60 6.82
CA LEU A 15 -4.81 -8.71 5.74
C LEU A 15 -4.17 -7.37 5.43
N SER A 16 -4.94 -6.28 5.52
CA SER A 16 -4.37 -4.95 5.31
C SER A 16 -3.32 -4.63 6.36
N GLU A 17 -3.54 -5.04 7.61
CA GLU A 17 -2.56 -4.83 8.68
C GLU A 17 -1.27 -5.61 8.44
N LEU A 18 -1.38 -6.85 7.96
CA LEU A 18 -0.21 -7.66 7.62
C LEU A 18 0.57 -7.03 6.47
N LEU A 19 -0.12 -6.52 5.47
CA LEU A 19 0.52 -5.85 4.34
C LEU A 19 1.23 -4.57 4.77
N ILE A 20 0.59 -3.79 5.64
CA ILE A 20 1.22 -2.59 6.20
C ILE A 20 2.52 -2.96 6.90
N GLN A 21 2.51 -4.04 7.69
CA GLN A 21 3.69 -4.48 8.40
C GLN A 21 4.81 -4.89 7.44
N GLN A 22 4.49 -5.63 6.39
CA GLN A 22 5.48 -5.99 5.37
C GLN A 22 6.06 -4.76 4.68
N LEU A 23 5.21 -3.79 4.36
CA LEU A 23 5.65 -2.56 3.72
C LEU A 23 6.53 -1.72 4.65
N GLU A 24 6.17 -1.65 5.93
CA GLU A 24 6.97 -0.92 6.91
C GLU A 24 8.34 -1.58 7.11
N ASP A 25 8.41 -2.90 7.04
CA ASP A 25 9.69 -3.62 7.13
C ASP A 25 10.61 -3.28 5.96
N GLN A 26 10.04 -3.08 4.78
CA GLN A 26 10.82 -2.71 3.59
C GLN A 26 11.10 -1.21 3.51
N PHE A 27 10.20 -0.40 4.04
CA PHE A 27 10.29 1.06 3.98
C PHE A 27 10.05 1.65 5.36
N PRO A 28 11.00 1.50 6.30
CA PRO A 28 10.77 1.84 7.71
C PRO A 28 10.53 3.32 7.99
N ASP A 29 10.94 4.20 7.08
CA ASP A 29 10.76 5.65 7.26
C ASP A 29 9.49 6.16 6.62
N SER A 30 8.59 5.28 6.19
CA SER A 30 7.35 5.66 5.54
C SER A 30 6.15 5.59 6.48
N LEU A 31 5.11 6.36 6.14
CA LEU A 31 3.80 6.28 6.78
C LEU A 31 2.86 5.59 5.82
N ILE A 32 2.26 4.48 6.25
CA ILE A 32 1.47 3.62 5.38
C ILE A 32 0.10 3.41 6.01
N ASN A 33 -0.94 3.65 5.23
CA ASN A 33 -2.33 3.49 5.68
C ASN A 33 -3.18 2.88 4.57
N PHE A 34 -4.17 2.09 4.96
CA PHE A 34 -5.23 1.66 4.06
C PHE A 34 -6.52 2.41 4.42
N ASP A 35 -7.20 2.92 3.40
CA ASP A 35 -8.55 3.45 3.55
C ASP A 35 -9.51 2.36 3.07
N MET A 36 -10.01 1.59 4.02
CA MET A 36 -10.88 0.44 3.73
C MET A 36 -12.34 0.84 3.52
N GLU A 37 -12.70 2.07 3.86
CA GLU A 37 -14.05 2.58 3.65
C GLU A 37 -14.29 3.00 2.21
N ASP A 38 -13.22 3.32 1.48
CA ASP A 38 -13.32 3.66 0.08
C ASP A 38 -13.61 2.40 -0.73
N CYS A 39 -14.48 2.51 -1.73
CA CYS A 39 -14.82 1.36 -2.57
C CYS A 39 -13.63 0.88 -3.40
N ASP A 40 -12.62 1.72 -3.61
CA ASP A 40 -11.41 1.36 -4.34
C ASP A 40 -10.33 0.75 -3.44
N LYS A 41 -10.59 0.64 -2.13
CA LYS A 41 -9.63 0.07 -1.17
C LYS A 41 -8.25 0.70 -1.32
N ILE A 42 -8.15 1.94 -0.94
CA ILE A 42 -6.98 2.79 -1.19
C ILE A 42 -5.84 2.47 -0.23
N LEU A 43 -4.65 2.30 -0.78
CA LEU A 43 -3.40 2.24 -0.02
C LEU A 43 -2.70 3.58 -0.18
N ARG A 44 -2.36 4.20 0.93
CA ARG A 44 -1.70 5.51 0.96
C ARG A 44 -0.33 5.38 1.59
N VAL A 45 0.69 5.84 0.88
CA VAL A 45 2.08 5.78 1.34
C VAL A 45 2.68 7.17 1.31
N GLU A 46 3.28 7.59 2.42
CA GLU A 46 3.98 8.86 2.53
C GLU A 46 5.43 8.61 2.92
N ALA A 47 6.37 9.14 2.18
CA ALA A 47 7.80 8.97 2.45
C ALA A 47 8.62 10.05 1.74
N ALA A 48 9.89 10.16 2.12
CA ALA A 48 10.81 11.07 1.45
C ALA A 48 11.05 10.63 -0.01
N THR A 49 11.12 9.31 -0.22
CA THR A 49 11.22 8.72 -1.56
C THR A 49 10.31 7.50 -1.61
N ILE A 50 9.74 7.24 -2.77
CA ILE A 50 8.83 6.09 -2.96
C ILE A 50 9.20 5.41 -4.26
N ALA A 51 9.24 4.07 -4.24
CA ALA A 51 9.42 3.24 -5.43
C ALA A 51 8.10 2.50 -5.69
N PRO A 52 7.19 3.06 -6.50
CA PRO A 52 5.86 2.48 -6.69
C PRO A 52 5.90 1.03 -7.17
N GLU A 53 6.84 0.69 -8.04
CA GLU A 53 6.95 -0.66 -8.58
C GLU A 53 7.20 -1.70 -7.48
N LYS A 54 7.96 -1.34 -6.46
CA LYS A 54 8.25 -2.25 -5.35
C LYS A 54 7.02 -2.47 -4.47
N ILE A 55 6.24 -1.42 -4.27
CA ILE A 55 5.00 -1.52 -3.51
C ILE A 55 4.01 -2.42 -4.25
N ILE A 56 3.85 -2.19 -5.55
CA ILE A 56 3.00 -3.01 -6.40
C ILE A 56 3.45 -4.48 -6.36
N GLN A 57 4.76 -4.71 -6.43
CA GLN A 57 5.33 -6.06 -6.40
C GLN A 57 5.00 -6.77 -5.09
N ILE A 58 5.08 -6.07 -3.96
CA ILE A 58 4.76 -6.65 -2.65
C ILE A 58 3.30 -7.06 -2.59
N LEU A 59 2.39 -6.19 -3.05
CA LEU A 59 0.97 -6.50 -3.08
C LEU A 59 0.69 -7.70 -4.00
N ASN A 60 1.28 -7.70 -5.19
CA ASN A 60 1.11 -8.79 -6.15
C ASN A 60 1.65 -10.12 -5.60
N SER A 61 2.77 -10.08 -4.89
CA SER A 61 3.37 -11.27 -4.28
C SER A 61 2.45 -11.88 -3.21
N ASN A 62 1.57 -11.09 -2.64
CA ASN A 62 0.60 -11.55 -1.66
C ASN A 62 -0.74 -11.92 -2.29
N GLY A 63 -0.84 -11.86 -3.61
CA GLY A 63 -2.05 -12.24 -4.32
C GLY A 63 -3.05 -11.11 -4.53
N TYR A 64 -2.64 -9.87 -4.37
CA TYR A 64 -3.52 -8.71 -4.53
C TYR A 64 -3.15 -7.88 -5.76
N SER A 65 -4.15 -7.21 -6.33
CA SER A 65 -3.90 -6.22 -7.36
C SER A 65 -3.55 -4.88 -6.72
N CYS A 66 -2.72 -4.11 -7.39
CA CYS A 66 -2.28 -2.80 -6.91
C CYS A 66 -1.86 -1.96 -8.10
N GLU A 67 -2.39 -0.75 -8.20
CA GLU A 67 -1.98 0.18 -9.27
C GLU A 67 -1.95 1.59 -8.74
N VAL A 68 -1.06 2.42 -9.30
CA VAL A 68 -0.98 3.83 -8.92
C VAL A 68 -2.24 4.54 -9.37
N LEU A 69 -2.84 5.27 -8.44
CA LEU A 69 -4.01 6.09 -8.72
C LEU A 69 -3.54 7.51 -9.01
N THR A 70 -3.63 7.91 -10.25
CA THR A 70 -3.21 9.25 -10.68
C THR A 70 -4.38 10.14 -11.08
#